data_6dbf984577a460318bdb60ab6db9eda8
#
_entry.id   6dbf984577a460318bdb60ab6db9eda8
#
_cell.length_a   1.000
_cell.length_b   1.000
_cell.length_c   1.000
_cell.angle_alpha   90.00
_cell.angle_beta   90.00
_cell.angle_gamma   90.00
#
_symmetry.space_group_name_H-M   'P 1'
#
loop_
_entity.id
_entity.type
_entity.pdbx_description
1 polymer ?
#
loop_
_entity_poly.entity_id
_entity_poly.type
_entity_poly.pdbx_seq_one_letter_code
_entity_poly.pdbx_strand_id
1 'polypeptide(L)'
;LSFVLLALGAASGLRAQGGAAVASHTKPLAADLPVEFAVLTHAPEVPPFIGRLHPAKVIVNLEGTEVTKRLADGVEYTFWTFGGEVPGKFIRVREGDVVEFHLNNHPESKMPHNIDLHAVTGPGGGAASTFTAPGHSSQFTFTALRSGLYVYHCATAPVPMHISNGMYGLIFVQPKEGWAPADREFYVMQGDI
;
A
#
# COMPACT_ATOMS: atom_id res chain seq x y z
N LEU A 1 -20.67 68.92 -42.75
CA LEU A 1 -19.40 68.93 -41.99
C LEU A 1 -18.85 67.53 -41.98
N SER A 2 -17.85 67.28 -42.85
CA SER A 2 -17.12 66.00 -42.95
C SER A 2 -15.85 66.06 -42.09
N PHE A 3 -15.68 65.11 -41.20
CA PHE A 3 -14.40 64.92 -40.53
C PHE A 3 -13.69 63.65 -41.11
N VAL A 4 -12.54 63.89 -41.70
CA VAL A 4 -11.59 62.86 -42.16
C VAL A 4 -10.70 62.58 -40.99
N LEU A 5 -10.65 61.30 -40.52
CA LEU A 5 -9.71 60.84 -39.51
C LEU A 5 -8.60 60.05 -40.22
N LEU A 6 -7.36 60.58 -40.18
CA LEU A 6 -6.18 59.90 -40.64
C LEU A 6 -5.71 58.95 -39.54
N ALA A 7 -5.66 57.64 -39.82
CA ALA A 7 -5.06 56.66 -38.92
C ALA A 7 -3.61 56.34 -39.37
N LEU A 8 -2.64 56.75 -38.56
CA LEU A 8 -1.25 56.29 -38.69
C LEU A 8 -1.13 54.87 -38.17
N GLY A 9 -0.80 53.96 -39.04
CA GLY A 9 -0.45 52.59 -38.65
C GLY A 9 0.98 52.49 -38.12
N ALA A 10 1.12 52.13 -36.86
CA ALA A 10 2.39 51.69 -36.28
C ALA A 10 2.49 50.17 -36.42
N ALA A 11 3.40 49.69 -37.23
CA ALA A 11 3.75 48.27 -37.34
C ALA A 11 4.61 47.86 -36.13
N SER A 12 4.01 47.23 -35.15
CA SER A 12 4.71 46.62 -34.05
C SER A 12 5.10 45.19 -34.46
N GLY A 13 6.40 44.95 -34.66
CA GLY A 13 6.94 43.61 -34.93
C GLY A 13 6.69 42.65 -33.75
N LEU A 14 5.85 41.65 -33.93
CA LEU A 14 5.71 40.53 -33.00
C LEU A 14 6.99 39.67 -33.06
N ARG A 15 7.85 39.78 -32.05
CA ARG A 15 8.90 38.81 -31.82
C ARG A 15 8.21 37.53 -31.32
N ALA A 16 8.32 36.45 -32.09
CA ALA A 16 7.97 35.11 -31.63
C ALA A 16 8.87 34.73 -30.45
N GLN A 17 8.31 34.71 -29.25
CA GLN A 17 8.97 34.09 -28.11
C GLN A 17 8.92 32.58 -28.33
N GLY A 18 10.12 31.98 -28.40
CA GLY A 18 10.25 30.51 -28.47
C GLY A 18 9.52 29.87 -27.29
N GLY A 19 8.49 29.11 -27.57
CA GLY A 19 7.78 28.31 -26.60
C GLY A 19 8.77 27.28 -26.03
N ALA A 20 9.05 27.41 -24.71
CA ALA A 20 9.70 26.34 -23.98
C ALA A 20 8.78 25.10 -24.10
N ALA A 21 9.32 24.02 -24.64
CA ALA A 21 8.62 22.75 -24.70
C ALA A 21 8.28 22.35 -23.24
N VAL A 22 7.01 22.38 -22.90
CA VAL A 22 6.51 21.82 -21.65
C VAL A 22 6.76 20.31 -21.75
N ALA A 23 7.77 19.82 -21.02
CA ALA A 23 8.00 18.39 -20.93
C ALA A 23 6.72 17.75 -20.37
N SER A 24 6.03 17.00 -21.21
CA SER A 24 4.87 16.20 -20.82
C SER A 24 5.39 15.11 -19.88
N HIS A 25 5.25 15.33 -18.56
CA HIS A 25 5.43 14.29 -17.58
C HIS A 25 4.24 13.32 -17.66
N THR A 26 4.20 12.50 -18.68
CA THR A 26 3.28 11.35 -18.70
C THR A 26 3.69 10.43 -17.55
N LYS A 27 2.80 10.28 -16.58
CA LYS A 27 2.96 9.27 -15.51
C LYS A 27 3.12 7.92 -16.20
N PRO A 28 4.17 7.14 -15.90
CA PRO A 28 4.34 5.81 -16.50
C PRO A 28 3.06 4.99 -16.32
N LEU A 29 2.64 4.28 -17.38
CA LEU A 29 1.58 3.28 -17.25
C LEU A 29 2.09 2.17 -16.33
N ALA A 30 1.21 1.57 -15.54
CA ALA A 30 1.57 0.48 -14.62
C ALA A 30 2.25 -0.70 -15.32
N ALA A 31 2.01 -0.87 -16.63
CA ALA A 31 2.64 -1.88 -17.47
C ALA A 31 4.14 -1.65 -17.74
N ASP A 32 4.63 -0.40 -17.60
CA ASP A 32 6.02 -0.02 -17.89
C ASP A 32 6.89 0.04 -16.62
N LEU A 33 6.33 -0.26 -15.46
CA LEU A 33 7.06 -0.23 -14.20
C LEU A 33 7.85 -1.53 -13.98
N PRO A 34 9.09 -1.45 -13.42
CA PRO A 34 9.81 -2.65 -13.02
C PRO A 34 8.99 -3.41 -11.97
N VAL A 35 9.03 -4.75 -12.06
CA VAL A 35 8.29 -5.62 -11.15
C VAL A 35 9.21 -6.07 -10.03
N GLU A 36 8.74 -5.92 -8.78
CA GLU A 36 9.43 -6.36 -7.57
C GLU A 36 8.47 -7.16 -6.69
N PHE A 37 9.01 -8.10 -5.92
CA PHE A 37 8.27 -8.80 -4.86
C PHE A 37 8.58 -8.15 -3.51
N ALA A 38 7.54 -7.86 -2.74
CA ALA A 38 7.70 -7.32 -1.40
C ALA A 38 8.35 -8.36 -0.48
N VAL A 39 9.34 -7.93 0.29
CA VAL A 39 9.84 -8.70 1.43
C VAL A 39 8.92 -8.44 2.61
N LEU A 40 8.37 -9.51 3.19
CA LEU A 40 7.50 -9.45 4.36
C LEU A 40 8.22 -10.02 5.58
N THR A 41 8.21 -9.31 6.68
CA THR A 41 8.91 -9.72 7.92
C THR A 41 7.94 -9.85 9.09
N HIS A 42 8.34 -10.61 10.10
CA HIS A 42 7.65 -10.68 11.38
C HIS A 42 8.27 -9.70 12.38
N ALA A 43 7.50 -9.27 13.35
CA ALA A 43 8.05 -8.52 14.49
C ALA A 43 9.16 -9.34 15.21
N PRO A 44 10.25 -8.70 15.62
CA PRO A 44 10.53 -7.26 15.60
C PRO A 44 11.22 -6.78 14.30
N GLU A 45 11.37 -7.61 13.30
CA GLU A 45 12.10 -7.31 12.07
C GLU A 45 11.27 -6.45 11.12
N VAL A 46 11.96 -5.59 10.36
CA VAL A 46 11.36 -4.78 9.30
C VAL A 46 11.91 -5.17 7.93
N PRO A 47 11.13 -5.02 6.85
CA PRO A 47 11.65 -5.24 5.49
C PRO A 47 12.77 -4.25 5.16
N PRO A 48 13.71 -4.63 4.27
CA PRO A 48 14.82 -3.78 3.88
C PRO A 48 14.37 -2.40 3.40
N PHE A 49 15.24 -1.40 3.62
CA PHE A 49 15.06 -0.05 3.08
C PHE A 49 14.95 -0.08 1.55
N ILE A 50 14.00 0.66 1.00
CA ILE A 50 13.81 0.77 -0.45
C ILE A 50 14.70 1.89 -0.98
N GLY A 51 15.82 1.52 -1.62
CA GLY A 51 16.81 2.47 -2.14
C GLY A 51 16.53 3.03 -3.53
N ARG A 52 15.53 2.51 -4.26
CA ARG A 52 15.18 2.99 -5.60
C ARG A 52 14.53 4.37 -5.56
N LEU A 53 14.81 5.19 -6.58
CA LEU A 53 14.29 6.55 -6.70
C LEU A 53 13.05 6.67 -7.60
N HIS A 54 12.61 5.57 -8.21
CA HIS A 54 11.46 5.51 -9.12
C HIS A 54 10.38 4.56 -8.56
N PRO A 55 9.11 4.72 -8.95
CA PRO A 55 8.06 3.76 -8.65
C PRO A 55 8.32 2.39 -9.27
N ALA A 56 7.75 1.35 -8.66
CA ALA A 56 7.74 -0.01 -9.18
C ALA A 56 6.32 -0.59 -9.11
N LYS A 57 6.10 -1.68 -9.83
CA LYS A 57 4.99 -2.59 -9.58
C LYS A 57 5.43 -3.59 -8.51
N VAL A 58 4.87 -3.46 -7.30
CA VAL A 58 5.25 -4.28 -6.15
C VAL A 58 4.19 -5.36 -5.94
N ILE A 59 4.61 -6.62 -6.00
CA ILE A 59 3.74 -7.77 -5.74
C ILE A 59 3.86 -8.13 -4.26
N VAL A 60 2.73 -8.08 -3.56
CA VAL A 60 2.61 -8.48 -2.15
C VAL A 60 1.79 -9.77 -2.08
N ASN A 61 2.40 -10.84 -1.56
CA ASN A 61 1.71 -12.11 -1.29
C ASN A 61 1.58 -12.29 0.23
N LEU A 62 0.34 -12.24 0.73
CA LEU A 62 0.04 -12.41 2.14
C LEU A 62 -0.92 -13.60 2.30
N GLU A 63 -0.65 -14.43 3.30
CA GLU A 63 -1.51 -15.57 3.62
C GLU A 63 -2.29 -15.32 4.91
N GLY A 64 -3.60 -15.56 4.88
CA GLY A 64 -4.43 -15.71 6.06
C GLY A 64 -4.37 -17.18 6.51
N THR A 65 -4.03 -17.43 7.76
CA THR A 65 -3.95 -18.78 8.32
C THR A 65 -4.28 -18.80 9.81
N GLU A 66 -4.88 -19.89 10.26
CA GLU A 66 -5.16 -20.13 11.67
C GLU A 66 -4.02 -20.95 12.28
N VAL A 67 -3.51 -20.51 13.44
CA VAL A 67 -2.40 -21.18 14.12
C VAL A 67 -2.66 -21.28 15.60
N THR A 68 -2.47 -22.48 16.17
CA THR A 68 -2.54 -22.67 17.62
C THR A 68 -1.19 -22.39 18.23
N LYS A 69 -1.15 -21.43 19.16
CA LYS A 69 0.05 -21.02 19.89
C LYS A 69 -0.24 -20.87 21.38
N ARG A 70 0.81 -20.89 22.17
CA ARG A 70 0.72 -20.59 23.59
C ARG A 70 0.36 -19.11 23.80
N LEU A 71 -0.72 -18.88 24.49
CA LEU A 71 -1.16 -17.54 24.92
C LEU A 71 -0.58 -17.18 26.29
N ALA A 72 -0.61 -18.15 27.23
CA ALA A 72 -0.10 -18.03 28.58
C ALA A 72 0.38 -19.40 29.10
N ASP A 73 0.87 -19.47 30.34
CA ASP A 73 1.29 -20.73 30.94
C ASP A 73 0.13 -21.72 31.02
N GLY A 74 0.25 -22.84 30.30
CA GLY A 74 -0.77 -23.88 30.25
C GLY A 74 -2.02 -23.52 29.41
N VAL A 75 -2.00 -22.38 28.68
CA VAL A 75 -3.12 -21.94 27.84
C VAL A 75 -2.66 -21.85 26.38
N GLU A 76 -3.30 -22.64 25.55
CA GLU A 76 -3.17 -22.53 24.09
C GLU A 76 -4.38 -21.78 23.52
N TYR A 77 -4.16 -21.05 22.44
CA TYR A 77 -5.18 -20.30 21.73
C TYR A 77 -4.97 -20.44 20.21
N THR A 78 -6.07 -20.57 19.49
CA THR A 78 -6.02 -20.58 18.02
C THR A 78 -6.19 -19.16 17.50
N PHE A 79 -5.08 -18.56 17.11
CA PHE A 79 -5.05 -17.24 16.50
C PHE A 79 -5.44 -17.33 15.04
N TRP A 80 -6.11 -16.29 14.56
CA TRP A 80 -6.27 -16.03 13.13
C TRP A 80 -5.22 -14.99 12.75
N THR A 81 -4.43 -15.28 11.74
CA THR A 81 -3.22 -14.49 11.50
C THR A 81 -3.05 -14.10 10.05
N PHE A 82 -2.28 -13.05 9.82
CA PHE A 82 -1.70 -12.75 8.52
C PHE A 82 -0.22 -13.16 8.50
N GLY A 83 0.05 -14.36 7.97
CA GLY A 83 1.38 -14.91 7.84
C GLY A 83 1.89 -15.72 9.02
N GLY A 84 0.97 -16.22 9.90
CA GLY A 84 1.31 -17.19 10.96
C GLY A 84 1.74 -16.59 12.30
N GLU A 85 1.78 -15.26 12.43
CA GLU A 85 2.16 -14.55 13.65
C GLU A 85 1.18 -13.43 13.98
N VAL A 86 1.16 -12.98 15.24
CA VAL A 86 0.46 -11.78 15.71
C VAL A 86 1.51 -10.86 16.36
N PRO A 87 1.62 -9.61 15.91
CA PRO A 87 0.95 -9.02 14.77
C PRO A 87 1.35 -9.68 13.45
N GLY A 88 0.52 -9.50 12.42
CA GLY A 88 0.77 -9.98 11.07
C GLY A 88 2.02 -9.37 10.44
N LYS A 89 2.39 -9.84 9.27
CA LYS A 89 3.64 -9.44 8.60
C LYS A 89 3.70 -7.95 8.31
N PHE A 90 4.89 -7.37 8.52
CA PHE A 90 5.16 -5.98 8.15
C PHE A 90 5.38 -5.88 6.65
N ILE A 91 4.71 -4.93 6.03
CA ILE A 91 4.78 -4.64 4.60
C ILE A 91 5.48 -3.30 4.41
N ARG A 92 6.49 -3.24 3.52
CA ARG A 92 7.14 -1.98 3.13
C ARG A 92 7.01 -1.77 1.63
N VAL A 93 6.43 -0.63 1.24
CA VAL A 93 6.33 -0.16 -0.13
C VAL A 93 6.76 1.31 -0.18
N ARG A 94 6.94 1.88 -1.36
CA ARG A 94 7.34 3.27 -1.53
C ARG A 94 6.18 4.09 -2.08
N GLU A 95 6.12 5.36 -1.70
CA GLU A 95 5.17 6.32 -2.29
C GLU A 95 5.32 6.37 -3.81
N GLY A 96 4.19 6.23 -4.50
CA GLY A 96 4.09 6.13 -5.95
C GLY A 96 4.11 4.72 -6.51
N ASP A 97 4.40 3.69 -5.71
CA ASP A 97 4.33 2.30 -6.15
C ASP A 97 2.91 1.91 -6.56
N VAL A 98 2.83 1.07 -7.57
CA VAL A 98 1.62 0.33 -7.92
C VAL A 98 1.71 -1.04 -7.24
N VAL A 99 0.91 -1.24 -6.23
CA VAL A 99 0.93 -2.47 -5.43
C VAL A 99 -0.14 -3.43 -5.96
N GLU A 100 0.30 -4.60 -6.40
CA GLU A 100 -0.56 -5.73 -6.70
C GLU A 100 -0.58 -6.64 -5.47
N PHE A 101 -1.69 -6.63 -4.76
CA PHE A 101 -1.84 -7.34 -3.50
C PHE A 101 -2.63 -8.63 -3.69
N HIS A 102 -2.04 -9.74 -3.26
CA HIS A 102 -2.65 -11.07 -3.25
C HIS A 102 -2.88 -11.51 -1.81
N LEU A 103 -4.14 -11.81 -1.50
CA LEU A 103 -4.52 -12.48 -0.26
C LEU A 103 -4.84 -13.93 -0.56
N ASN A 104 -4.08 -14.83 0.06
CA ASN A 104 -4.31 -16.26 0.01
C ASN A 104 -4.89 -16.71 1.35
N ASN A 105 -6.00 -17.42 1.35
CA ASN A 105 -6.55 -18.00 2.57
C ASN A 105 -6.19 -19.48 2.62
N HIS A 106 -5.45 -19.88 3.66
CA HIS A 106 -4.96 -21.25 3.79
C HIS A 106 -6.10 -22.27 3.72
N PRO A 107 -5.94 -23.41 3.04
CA PRO A 107 -7.03 -24.38 2.87
C PRO A 107 -7.60 -24.95 4.17
N GLU A 108 -6.79 -24.98 5.24
CA GLU A 108 -7.21 -25.47 6.56
C GLU A 108 -7.90 -24.40 7.42
N SER A 109 -7.91 -23.13 7.00
CA SER A 109 -8.66 -22.09 7.68
C SER A 109 -10.14 -22.44 7.76
N LYS A 110 -10.80 -22.04 8.85
CA LYS A 110 -12.23 -22.29 9.07
C LYS A 110 -13.11 -21.14 8.62
N MET A 111 -12.51 -19.95 8.47
CA MET A 111 -13.24 -18.73 8.20
C MET A 111 -12.75 -18.06 6.90
N PRO A 112 -13.65 -17.38 6.18
CA PRO A 112 -13.22 -16.48 5.13
C PRO A 112 -12.56 -15.24 5.73
N HIS A 113 -11.60 -14.68 5.01
CA HIS A 113 -10.87 -13.48 5.41
C HIS A 113 -10.79 -12.49 4.26
N ASN A 114 -10.61 -11.22 4.60
CA ASN A 114 -10.29 -10.15 3.66
C ASN A 114 -9.22 -9.24 4.28
N ILE A 115 -8.85 -8.18 3.59
CA ILE A 115 -7.93 -7.19 4.15
C ILE A 115 -8.37 -5.77 3.84
N ASP A 116 -8.40 -4.94 4.87
CA ASP A 116 -8.54 -3.49 4.83
C ASP A 116 -7.17 -2.87 5.11
N LEU A 117 -6.59 -2.19 4.11
CA LEU A 117 -5.31 -1.49 4.21
C LEU A 117 -5.58 0.01 4.36
N HIS A 118 -5.32 0.58 5.53
CA HIS A 118 -5.51 2.03 5.76
C HIS A 118 -4.60 2.94 4.92
N ALA A 119 -3.59 2.36 4.27
CA ALA A 119 -2.77 3.04 3.26
C ALA A 119 -3.50 3.26 1.92
N VAL A 120 -4.62 2.56 1.69
CA VAL A 120 -5.41 2.66 0.46
C VAL A 120 -6.45 3.75 0.60
N THR A 121 -6.44 4.72 -0.29
CA THR A 121 -7.48 5.76 -0.36
C THR A 121 -8.69 5.21 -1.09
N GLY A 122 -9.80 5.07 -0.38
CA GLY A 122 -11.04 4.54 -0.91
C GLY A 122 -11.82 3.73 0.14
N PRO A 123 -13.08 3.39 -0.11
CA PRO A 123 -13.89 2.68 0.85
C PRO A 123 -13.35 1.26 1.10
N GLY A 124 -13.11 0.95 2.38
CA GLY A 124 -12.75 -0.39 2.85
C GLY A 124 -11.38 -0.90 2.41
N GLY A 125 -10.43 -0.01 2.04
CA GLY A 125 -9.00 -0.35 1.90
C GLY A 125 -8.65 -1.61 1.09
N GLY A 126 -9.54 -2.07 0.19
CA GLY A 126 -9.41 -3.34 -0.54
C GLY A 126 -10.32 -4.47 -0.01
N ALA A 127 -10.99 -4.30 1.12
CA ALA A 127 -11.75 -5.36 1.78
C ALA A 127 -12.84 -5.99 0.89
N ALA A 128 -13.54 -5.18 0.09
CA ALA A 128 -14.57 -5.66 -0.82
C ALA A 128 -14.02 -6.54 -1.96
N SER A 129 -12.78 -6.32 -2.35
CA SER A 129 -12.12 -7.06 -3.45
C SER A 129 -11.36 -8.29 -2.97
N THR A 130 -11.19 -8.46 -1.65
CA THR A 130 -10.32 -9.48 -1.07
C THR A 130 -11.05 -10.46 -0.16
N PHE A 131 -12.38 -10.52 -0.24
CA PHE A 131 -13.13 -11.55 0.50
C PHE A 131 -12.78 -12.94 -0.04
N THR A 132 -11.99 -13.68 0.72
CA THR A 132 -11.33 -14.91 0.28
C THR A 132 -11.75 -16.08 1.17
N ALA A 133 -12.41 -17.07 0.58
CA ALA A 133 -12.78 -18.32 1.26
C ALA A 133 -11.53 -19.21 1.49
N PRO A 134 -11.55 -20.14 2.45
CA PRO A 134 -10.48 -21.11 2.65
C PRO A 134 -10.10 -21.82 1.36
N GLY A 135 -8.80 -21.96 1.10
CA GLY A 135 -8.24 -22.59 -0.11
C GLY A 135 -8.32 -21.73 -1.39
N HIS A 136 -8.77 -20.48 -1.27
CA HIS A 136 -8.87 -19.56 -2.41
C HIS A 136 -7.90 -18.39 -2.27
N SER A 137 -7.77 -17.66 -3.37
CA SER A 137 -6.96 -16.43 -3.45
C SER A 137 -7.77 -15.32 -4.09
N SER A 138 -7.51 -14.11 -3.67
CA SER A 138 -8.05 -12.88 -4.25
C SER A 138 -6.93 -11.87 -4.48
N GLN A 139 -7.18 -10.91 -5.36
CA GLN A 139 -6.21 -9.85 -5.62
C GLN A 139 -6.89 -8.52 -5.90
N PHE A 140 -6.19 -7.44 -5.61
CA PHE A 140 -6.53 -6.10 -6.06
C PHE A 140 -5.27 -5.26 -6.26
N THR A 141 -5.40 -4.15 -6.96
CA THR A 141 -4.29 -3.25 -7.24
C THR A 141 -4.60 -1.85 -6.75
N PHE A 142 -3.63 -1.21 -6.12
CA PHE A 142 -3.73 0.18 -5.69
C PHE A 142 -2.41 0.93 -5.92
N THR A 143 -2.47 2.26 -5.90
CA THR A 143 -1.26 3.09 -5.88
C THR A 143 -1.04 3.60 -4.45
N ALA A 144 0.17 3.43 -3.92
CA ALA A 144 0.58 3.97 -2.63
C ALA A 144 0.76 5.49 -2.75
N LEU A 145 -0.30 6.27 -2.44
CA LEU A 145 -0.37 7.70 -2.72
C LEU A 145 0.24 8.60 -1.66
N ARG A 146 0.30 8.14 -0.42
CA ARG A 146 0.73 8.92 0.74
C ARG A 146 1.71 8.13 1.57
N SER A 147 2.85 8.73 1.84
CA SER A 147 3.82 8.17 2.80
C SER A 147 3.26 8.17 4.22
N GLY A 148 3.64 7.17 5.01
CA GLY A 148 3.20 7.00 6.40
C GLY A 148 3.20 5.56 6.85
N LEU A 149 2.99 5.37 8.15
CA LEU A 149 2.80 4.08 8.77
C LEU A 149 1.30 3.86 9.00
N TYR A 150 0.76 2.78 8.47
CA TYR A 150 -0.66 2.50 8.48
C TYR A 150 -0.94 1.10 9.03
N VAL A 151 -2.07 0.97 9.70
CA VAL A 151 -2.61 -0.33 10.09
C VAL A 151 -3.23 -1.02 8.87
N TYR A 152 -3.19 -2.33 8.87
CA TYR A 152 -4.11 -3.16 8.09
C TYR A 152 -4.77 -4.17 9.01
N HIS A 153 -5.97 -4.64 8.67
CA HIS A 153 -6.69 -5.66 9.45
C HIS A 153 -7.70 -6.43 8.58
N CYS A 154 -8.18 -7.53 9.11
CA CYS A 154 -9.34 -8.21 8.52
C CYS A 154 -10.61 -7.41 8.79
N ALA A 155 -11.41 -7.16 7.75
CA ALA A 155 -12.69 -6.48 7.83
C ALA A 155 -13.87 -7.42 7.47
N THR A 156 -13.67 -8.73 7.52
CA THR A 156 -14.76 -9.71 7.41
C THR A 156 -15.63 -9.64 8.65
N ALA A 157 -16.95 -9.67 8.46
CA ALA A 157 -17.90 -9.64 9.57
C ALA A 157 -17.91 -10.97 10.33
N PRO A 158 -17.97 -10.96 11.67
CA PRO A 158 -17.93 -9.81 12.58
C PRO A 158 -16.52 -9.25 12.73
N VAL A 159 -16.30 -8.04 12.29
CA VAL A 159 -14.97 -7.41 12.21
C VAL A 159 -14.19 -7.43 13.53
N PRO A 160 -14.79 -7.05 14.69
CA PRO A 160 -14.07 -7.07 15.97
C PRO A 160 -13.53 -8.46 16.32
N MET A 161 -14.26 -9.53 15.98
CA MET A 161 -13.84 -10.90 16.26
C MET A 161 -12.58 -11.28 15.46
N HIS A 162 -12.51 -10.91 14.18
CA HIS A 162 -11.33 -11.18 13.36
C HIS A 162 -10.11 -10.42 13.89
N ILE A 163 -10.28 -9.15 14.27
CA ILE A 163 -9.20 -8.32 14.82
C ILE A 163 -8.73 -8.88 16.17
N SER A 164 -9.64 -9.17 17.10
CA SER A 164 -9.27 -9.69 18.42
C SER A 164 -8.64 -11.08 18.38
N ASN A 165 -8.90 -11.86 17.33
CA ASN A 165 -8.21 -13.13 17.10
C ASN A 165 -6.80 -12.97 16.51
N GLY A 166 -6.33 -11.74 16.21
CA GLY A 166 -4.95 -11.47 15.79
C GLY A 166 -4.78 -10.99 14.34
N MET A 167 -5.88 -10.77 13.60
CA MET A 167 -5.78 -10.39 12.17
C MET A 167 -5.55 -8.90 11.98
N TYR A 168 -4.37 -8.42 12.33
CA TYR A 168 -3.92 -7.04 12.11
C TYR A 168 -2.40 -6.98 11.93
N GLY A 169 -1.91 -5.91 11.34
CA GLY A 169 -0.49 -5.64 11.15
C GLY A 169 -0.24 -4.23 10.62
N LEU A 170 0.99 -3.96 10.14
CA LEU A 170 1.40 -2.65 9.66
C LEU A 170 1.90 -2.70 8.21
N ILE A 171 1.55 -1.67 7.46
CA ILE A 171 2.14 -1.33 6.18
C ILE A 171 2.80 0.04 6.27
N PHE A 172 4.08 0.13 5.90
CA PHE A 172 4.83 1.36 5.80
C PHE A 172 4.97 1.77 4.34
N VAL A 173 4.39 2.92 4.00
CA VAL A 173 4.62 3.58 2.73
C VAL A 173 5.79 4.53 2.92
N GLN A 174 6.99 4.12 2.49
CA GLN A 174 8.21 4.92 2.59
C GLN A 174 8.10 6.16 1.71
N PRO A 175 8.49 7.36 2.21
CA PRO A 175 8.52 8.58 1.40
C PRO A 175 9.36 8.42 0.14
N LYS A 176 8.95 9.05 -0.94
CA LYS A 176 9.69 9.00 -2.23
C LYS A 176 11.05 9.69 -2.17
N GLU A 177 11.22 10.64 -1.26
CA GLU A 177 12.49 11.33 -0.99
C GLU A 177 13.47 10.47 -0.16
N GLY A 178 13.03 9.31 0.30
CA GLY A 178 13.77 8.44 1.20
C GLY A 178 13.39 8.63 2.66
N TRP A 179 14.17 8.05 3.53
CA TRP A 179 14.00 8.06 4.98
C TRP A 179 15.32 8.44 5.65
N ALA A 180 15.27 9.11 6.77
CA ALA A 180 16.48 9.43 7.52
C ALA A 180 17.21 8.14 7.93
N PRO A 181 18.54 8.07 7.77
CA PRO A 181 19.30 6.90 8.18
C PRO A 181 19.08 6.62 9.66
N ALA A 182 18.88 5.35 10.01
CA ALA A 182 18.79 4.87 11.38
C ALA A 182 19.75 3.69 11.55
N ASP A 183 20.34 3.57 12.74
CA ASP A 183 21.22 2.44 13.04
C ASP A 183 20.44 1.13 13.10
N ARG A 184 19.17 1.19 13.52
CA ARG A 184 18.23 0.08 13.59
C ARG A 184 16.80 0.54 13.41
N GLU A 185 15.99 -0.32 12.81
CA GLU A 185 14.53 -0.17 12.71
C GLU A 185 13.89 -1.40 13.37
N PHE A 186 12.75 -1.18 14.03
CA PHE A 186 12.01 -2.25 14.68
C PHE A 186 10.53 -2.16 14.36
N TYR A 187 9.91 -3.30 14.11
CA TYR A 187 8.47 -3.46 14.05
C TYR A 187 7.94 -3.70 15.46
N VAL A 188 7.19 -2.72 15.98
CA VAL A 188 6.52 -2.82 17.28
C VAL A 188 5.06 -2.45 17.10
N MET A 189 4.17 -3.33 17.54
CA MET A 189 2.72 -3.10 17.53
C MET A 189 2.13 -3.68 18.81
N GLN A 190 1.30 -2.91 19.49
CA GLN A 190 0.57 -3.33 20.68
C GLN A 190 -0.87 -3.67 20.30
N GLY A 191 -1.40 -4.75 20.86
CA GLY A 191 -2.78 -5.18 20.72
C GLY A 191 -3.25 -5.92 21.96
N ASP A 192 -4.55 -6.00 22.13
CA ASP A 192 -5.21 -6.79 23.19
C ASP A 192 -5.75 -8.09 22.59
N ILE A 193 -5.61 -9.20 23.33
CA ILE A 193 -6.07 -10.54 22.96
C ILE A 193 -6.79 -11.18 24.15
#